data_bb4946efd94e2905d8d0f07b6780329c
#
_entry.id   bb4946efd94e2905d8d0f07b6780329c
#
_cell.length_a   1.000
_cell.length_b   1.000
_cell.length_c   1.000
_cell.angle_alpha   90.00
_cell.angle_beta   90.00
_cell.angle_gamma   90.00
#
_symmetry.space_group_name_H-M   'P 1'
#
loop_
_entity.id
_entity.type
_entity.pdbx_description
1 polymer ?
#
loop_
_entity_poly.entity_id
_entity_poly.type
_entity_poly.pdbx_seq_one_letter_code
_entity_poly.pdbx_strand_id
1 'polypeptide(L)'
;FRIINESVPAALKELGYTEIEVNDIVQYAIGSHSINNSPHINRQSLSELGLSEFDLEKVEEALVWAPHVSVAVNTLVTESELMNALGISSDDSSVPGFDLLSALGFDAGEIVQANDYINGRMTVEGAPHLRDEHLAVFDCANKCGDYGTRYIEAMAHVRMLAAAQPFLSGAISKTINMPTEATVGEVTEVYDEAARLGVKA
;
A
#
# COMPACT_ATOMS: atom_id res chain seq x y z
N PHE A 1 6.49 4.86 -0.76
CA PHE A 1 7.20 4.49 0.48
C PHE A 1 6.31 3.52 1.27
N ARG A 2 6.80 2.30 1.50
CA ARG A 2 6.14 1.30 2.33
C ARG A 2 6.50 1.56 3.79
N ILE A 3 5.85 2.54 4.38
CA ILE A 3 6.11 2.93 5.76
C ILE A 3 4.80 2.83 6.53
N ILE A 4 4.81 2.04 7.59
CA ILE A 4 3.75 2.12 8.60
C ILE A 4 4.13 3.20 9.62
N ASN A 5 3.15 3.94 10.11
CA ASN A 5 3.39 4.88 11.18
C ASN A 5 3.85 4.12 12.44
N GLU A 6 4.95 4.53 13.03
CA GLU A 6 5.54 3.87 14.23
C GLU A 6 4.59 3.80 15.42
N SER A 7 3.55 4.64 15.44
CA SER A 7 2.50 4.58 16.47
C SER A 7 1.55 3.38 16.27
N VAL A 8 1.47 2.76 15.09
CA VAL A 8 0.55 1.64 14.84
C VAL A 8 0.90 0.41 15.67
N PRO A 9 2.16 -0.09 15.69
CA PRO A 9 2.53 -1.20 16.57
C PRO A 9 2.27 -0.89 18.07
N ALA A 10 2.53 0.34 18.50
CA ALA A 10 2.28 0.77 19.89
C ALA A 10 0.78 0.76 20.20
N ALA A 11 -0.05 1.30 19.31
CA ALA A 11 -1.51 1.29 19.48
C ALA A 11 -2.08 -0.13 19.51
N LEU A 12 -1.60 -1.03 18.68
CA LEU A 12 -2.01 -2.44 18.69
C LEU A 12 -1.68 -3.12 20.02
N LYS A 13 -0.50 -2.85 20.60
CA LYS A 13 -0.12 -3.36 21.94
C LYS A 13 -1.04 -2.83 23.03
N GLU A 14 -1.35 -1.54 23.02
CA GLU A 14 -2.29 -0.92 23.97
C GLU A 14 -3.73 -1.47 23.82
N LEU A 15 -4.13 -1.86 22.62
CA LEU A 15 -5.40 -2.53 22.36
C LEU A 15 -5.41 -4.01 22.76
N GLY A 16 -4.29 -4.54 23.27
CA GLY A 16 -4.17 -5.89 23.84
C GLY A 16 -3.78 -6.98 22.85
N TYR A 17 -3.24 -6.64 21.67
CA TYR A 17 -2.68 -7.61 20.73
C TYR A 17 -1.31 -8.10 21.21
N THR A 18 -1.05 -9.40 21.03
CA THR A 18 0.25 -10.02 21.29
C THR A 18 1.30 -9.55 20.29
N GLU A 19 2.58 -9.74 20.60
CA GLU A 19 3.66 -9.40 19.66
C GLU A 19 3.56 -10.15 18.33
N ILE A 20 3.11 -11.40 18.34
CA ILE A 20 2.91 -12.19 17.12
C ILE A 20 1.81 -11.54 16.27
N GLU A 21 0.65 -11.25 16.86
CA GLU A 21 -0.46 -10.60 16.16
C GLU A 21 -0.09 -9.21 15.62
N VAL A 22 0.66 -8.43 16.39
CA VAL A 22 1.19 -7.12 15.95
C VAL A 22 2.08 -7.29 14.71
N ASN A 23 3.01 -8.26 14.74
CA ASN A 23 3.90 -8.52 13.61
C ASN A 23 3.13 -8.97 12.37
N ASP A 24 2.14 -9.85 12.53
CA ASP A 24 1.30 -10.32 11.42
C ASP A 24 0.50 -9.16 10.79
N ILE A 25 -0.08 -8.28 11.61
CA ILE A 25 -0.81 -7.09 11.14
C ILE A 25 0.14 -6.12 10.41
N VAL A 26 1.32 -5.88 10.96
CA VAL A 26 2.33 -5.01 10.33
C VAL A 26 2.80 -5.60 9.01
N GLN A 27 3.12 -6.89 8.98
CA GLN A 27 3.54 -7.57 7.75
C GLN A 27 2.45 -7.55 6.68
N TYR A 28 1.19 -7.72 7.06
CA TYR A 28 0.06 -7.58 6.14
C TYR A 28 0.02 -6.19 5.49
N ALA A 29 0.30 -5.15 6.27
CA ALA A 29 0.23 -3.78 5.80
C ALA A 29 1.42 -3.36 4.91
N ILE A 30 2.65 -3.76 5.26
CA ILE A 30 3.87 -3.30 4.58
C ILE A 30 4.58 -4.37 3.76
N GLY A 31 4.19 -5.64 3.91
CA GLY A 31 4.79 -6.79 3.23
C GLY A 31 6.06 -7.33 3.88
N SER A 32 6.58 -8.40 3.29
CA SER A 32 7.81 -9.05 3.72
C SER A 32 9.07 -8.37 3.18
N HIS A 33 8.95 -7.58 2.12
CA HIS A 33 10.03 -6.98 1.34
C HIS A 33 11.01 -7.98 0.72
N SER A 34 10.59 -9.24 0.56
CA SER A 34 11.41 -10.31 0.00
C SER A 34 10.56 -11.32 -0.75
N ILE A 35 11.14 -11.93 -1.80
CA ILE A 35 10.53 -13.06 -2.49
C ILE A 35 10.64 -14.38 -1.68
N ASN A 36 11.40 -14.37 -0.58
CA ASN A 36 11.53 -15.55 0.26
C ASN A 36 10.17 -15.93 0.86
N ASN A 37 9.76 -17.19 0.70
CA ASN A 37 8.47 -17.72 1.15
C ASN A 37 7.22 -17.03 0.57
N SER A 38 7.38 -16.20 -0.44
CA SER A 38 6.25 -15.61 -1.15
C SER A 38 5.44 -16.71 -1.87
N PRO A 39 4.11 -16.64 -1.88
CA PRO A 39 3.30 -17.58 -2.64
C PRO A 39 3.60 -17.43 -4.15
N HIS A 40 3.59 -18.54 -4.87
CA HIS A 40 3.80 -18.65 -6.31
C HIS A 40 5.13 -18.10 -6.83
N ILE A 41 5.46 -16.85 -6.56
CA ILE A 41 6.66 -16.15 -7.04
C ILE A 41 7.67 -16.05 -5.91
N ASN A 42 8.60 -16.99 -5.86
CA ASN A 42 9.64 -17.09 -4.84
C ASN A 42 10.97 -17.54 -5.47
N ARG A 43 12.03 -17.57 -4.65
CA ARG A 43 13.37 -17.97 -5.14
C ARG A 43 13.37 -19.32 -5.85
N GLN A 44 12.64 -20.30 -5.31
CA GLN A 44 12.61 -21.64 -5.90
C GLN A 44 11.90 -21.63 -7.25
N SER A 45 10.68 -21.10 -7.34
CA SER A 45 9.91 -21.07 -8.59
C SER A 45 10.61 -20.27 -9.70
N LEU A 46 11.24 -19.15 -9.36
CA LEU A 46 12.00 -18.36 -10.32
C LEU A 46 13.27 -19.06 -10.78
N SER A 47 14.00 -19.75 -9.87
CA SER A 47 15.16 -20.59 -10.24
C SER A 47 14.78 -21.74 -11.16
N GLU A 48 13.64 -22.41 -10.91
CA GLU A 48 13.14 -23.49 -11.75
C GLU A 48 12.80 -23.02 -13.18
N LEU A 49 12.46 -21.74 -13.32
CA LEU A 49 12.22 -21.08 -14.62
C LEU A 49 13.51 -20.60 -15.29
N GLY A 50 14.68 -20.74 -14.66
CA GLY A 50 15.98 -20.44 -15.26
C GLY A 50 16.65 -19.16 -14.78
N LEU A 51 16.11 -18.45 -13.78
CA LEU A 51 16.80 -17.33 -13.17
C LEU A 51 17.95 -17.80 -12.30
N SER A 52 19.13 -17.20 -12.49
CA SER A 52 20.30 -17.48 -11.66
C SER A 52 20.20 -16.83 -10.28
N GLU A 53 21.05 -17.26 -9.33
CA GLU A 53 21.12 -16.63 -8.02
C GLU A 53 21.44 -15.13 -8.10
N PHE A 54 22.28 -14.73 -9.07
CA PHE A 54 22.59 -13.33 -9.33
C PHE A 54 21.36 -12.52 -9.81
N ASP A 55 20.49 -13.12 -10.64
CA ASP A 55 19.24 -12.47 -11.07
C ASP A 55 18.27 -12.31 -9.90
N LEU A 56 18.19 -13.33 -9.03
CA LEU A 56 17.36 -13.28 -7.82
C LEU A 56 17.84 -12.21 -6.83
N GLU A 57 19.15 -12.03 -6.67
CA GLU A 57 19.71 -10.94 -5.85
C GLU A 57 19.35 -9.58 -6.43
N LYS A 58 19.41 -9.39 -7.75
CA LYS A 58 18.96 -8.14 -8.40
C LYS A 58 17.48 -7.86 -8.15
N VAL A 59 16.64 -8.87 -8.21
CA VAL A 59 15.21 -8.73 -7.88
C VAL A 59 15.03 -8.28 -6.43
N GLU A 60 15.72 -8.92 -5.47
CA GLU A 60 15.67 -8.54 -4.06
C GLU A 60 16.12 -7.09 -3.83
N GLU A 61 17.19 -6.66 -4.48
CA GLU A 61 17.65 -5.26 -4.41
C GLU A 61 16.60 -4.29 -5.00
N ALA A 62 15.96 -4.67 -6.10
CA ALA A 62 14.93 -3.86 -6.73
C ALA A 62 13.67 -3.75 -5.86
N LEU A 63 13.32 -4.77 -5.07
CA LEU A 63 12.17 -4.76 -4.17
C LEU A 63 12.24 -3.63 -3.12
N VAL A 64 13.41 -3.11 -2.80
CA VAL A 64 13.57 -2.00 -1.84
C VAL A 64 12.80 -0.75 -2.31
N TRP A 65 12.75 -0.51 -3.62
CA TRP A 65 12.15 0.69 -4.20
C TRP A 65 10.96 0.41 -5.15
N ALA A 66 10.86 -0.80 -5.68
CA ALA A 66 9.81 -1.14 -6.63
C ALA A 66 8.42 -1.17 -5.97
N PRO A 67 7.43 -0.46 -6.51
CA PRO A 67 6.08 -0.42 -5.92
C PRO A 67 5.30 -1.73 -6.13
N HIS A 68 5.76 -2.59 -7.03
CA HIS A 68 5.11 -3.85 -7.40
C HIS A 68 6.16 -4.90 -7.75
N VAL A 69 5.86 -6.18 -7.46
CA VAL A 69 6.80 -7.28 -7.73
C VAL A 69 7.17 -7.37 -9.22
N SER A 70 6.21 -7.15 -10.13
CA SER A 70 6.48 -7.11 -11.57
C SER A 70 7.51 -6.03 -11.93
N VAL A 71 7.48 -4.86 -11.28
CA VAL A 71 8.45 -3.79 -11.53
C VAL A 71 9.86 -4.23 -11.11
N ALA A 72 9.97 -4.92 -9.98
CA ALA A 72 11.26 -5.46 -9.53
C ALA A 72 11.80 -6.51 -10.49
N VAL A 73 10.97 -7.47 -10.92
CA VAL A 73 11.37 -8.54 -11.84
C VAL A 73 11.64 -7.98 -13.25
N ASN A 74 10.88 -6.98 -13.70
CA ASN A 74 11.11 -6.33 -14.99
C ASN A 74 12.46 -5.59 -15.10
N THR A 75 13.18 -5.37 -13.99
CA THR A 75 14.57 -4.85 -14.08
C THR A 75 15.49 -5.79 -14.84
N LEU A 76 15.16 -7.08 -14.90
CA LEU A 76 15.92 -8.11 -15.62
C LEU A 76 15.71 -8.06 -17.14
N VAL A 77 14.70 -7.36 -17.65
CA VAL A 77 14.37 -7.28 -19.09
C VAL A 77 15.54 -6.69 -19.91
N THR A 78 16.40 -5.89 -19.28
CA THR A 78 17.60 -5.33 -19.94
C THR A 78 18.74 -6.35 -20.08
N GLU A 79 18.66 -7.51 -19.44
CA GLU A 79 19.68 -8.57 -19.50
C GLU A 79 19.45 -9.45 -20.74
N SER A 80 20.04 -9.08 -21.87
CA SER A 80 19.80 -9.75 -23.15
C SER A 80 20.17 -11.24 -23.16
N GLU A 81 21.17 -11.65 -22.40
CA GLU A 81 21.56 -13.07 -22.27
C GLU A 81 20.49 -13.86 -21.53
N LEU A 82 19.95 -13.32 -20.43
CA LEU A 82 18.86 -13.93 -19.69
C LEU A 82 17.59 -14.01 -20.55
N MET A 83 17.19 -12.94 -21.23
CA MET A 83 16.02 -12.93 -22.11
C MET A 83 16.12 -13.99 -23.21
N ASN A 84 17.30 -14.11 -23.85
CA ASN A 84 17.54 -15.15 -24.84
C ASN A 84 17.47 -16.57 -24.25
N ALA A 85 18.01 -16.79 -23.04
CA ALA A 85 17.96 -18.08 -22.35
C ALA A 85 16.51 -18.47 -21.99
N LEU A 86 15.65 -17.47 -21.65
CA LEU A 86 14.23 -17.64 -21.39
C LEU A 86 13.37 -17.75 -22.68
N GLY A 87 13.99 -17.61 -23.87
CA GLY A 87 13.28 -17.65 -25.14
C GLY A 87 12.42 -16.42 -25.44
N ILE A 88 12.67 -15.31 -24.77
CA ILE A 88 11.94 -14.04 -24.95
C ILE A 88 12.72 -13.14 -25.90
N SER A 89 12.08 -12.75 -27.01
CA SER A 89 12.72 -11.88 -28.00
C SER A 89 12.80 -10.43 -27.52
N SER A 90 13.75 -9.66 -28.08
CA SER A 90 13.85 -8.22 -27.83
C SER A 90 12.61 -7.46 -28.33
N ASP A 91 11.96 -7.94 -29.37
CA ASP A 91 10.76 -7.33 -29.93
C ASP A 91 9.58 -7.52 -28.95
N ASP A 92 9.43 -8.71 -28.37
CA ASP A 92 8.38 -9.00 -27.38
C ASP A 92 8.58 -8.18 -26.11
N SER A 93 9.81 -8.11 -25.60
CA SER A 93 10.14 -7.37 -24.37
C SER A 93 10.05 -5.85 -24.50
N SER A 94 10.07 -5.33 -25.74
CA SER A 94 9.96 -3.90 -26.05
C SER A 94 8.52 -3.38 -26.14
N VAL A 95 7.53 -4.26 -26.06
CA VAL A 95 6.11 -3.88 -26.12
C VAL A 95 5.73 -3.09 -24.85
N PRO A 96 5.08 -1.91 -24.99
CA PRO A 96 4.59 -1.17 -23.83
C PRO A 96 3.66 -2.02 -22.94
N GLY A 97 3.95 -2.10 -21.66
CA GLY A 97 3.18 -2.93 -20.72
C GLY A 97 3.67 -4.39 -20.64
N PHE A 98 4.83 -4.72 -21.20
CA PHE A 98 5.43 -6.04 -21.05
C PHE A 98 5.65 -6.36 -19.56
N ASP A 99 5.26 -7.56 -19.15
CA ASP A 99 5.46 -8.09 -17.81
C ASP A 99 6.17 -9.44 -17.88
N LEU A 100 7.40 -9.49 -17.36
CA LEU A 100 8.23 -10.68 -17.40
C LEU A 100 7.61 -11.83 -16.60
N LEU A 101 6.94 -11.56 -15.48
CA LEU A 101 6.24 -12.61 -14.71
C LEU A 101 5.14 -13.28 -15.53
N SER A 102 4.33 -12.48 -16.25
CA SER A 102 3.31 -13.01 -17.17
C SER A 102 3.95 -13.81 -18.31
N ALA A 103 5.07 -13.34 -18.86
CA ALA A 103 5.81 -14.06 -19.92
C ALA A 103 6.42 -15.38 -19.41
N LEU A 104 6.76 -15.48 -18.13
CA LEU A 104 7.22 -16.69 -17.46
C LEU A 104 6.08 -17.65 -17.11
N GLY A 105 4.81 -17.27 -17.33
CA GLY A 105 3.65 -18.13 -17.17
C GLY A 105 2.86 -17.94 -15.88
N PHE A 106 3.19 -16.96 -15.04
CA PHE A 106 2.38 -16.64 -13.87
C PHE A 106 1.09 -15.93 -14.28
N ASP A 107 -0.03 -16.35 -13.70
CA ASP A 107 -1.30 -15.66 -13.92
C ASP A 107 -1.44 -14.39 -13.06
N ALA A 108 -2.42 -13.56 -13.42
CA ALA A 108 -2.65 -12.29 -12.71
C ALA A 108 -2.99 -12.49 -11.22
N GLY A 109 -3.67 -13.59 -10.86
CA GLY A 109 -4.01 -13.89 -9.47
C GLY A 109 -2.77 -14.28 -8.65
N GLU A 110 -1.88 -15.07 -9.23
CA GLU A 110 -0.60 -15.45 -8.62
C GLU A 110 0.30 -14.23 -8.39
N ILE A 111 0.37 -13.34 -9.39
CA ILE A 111 1.13 -12.08 -9.29
C ILE A 111 0.57 -11.18 -8.17
N VAL A 112 -0.76 -11.04 -8.08
CA VAL A 112 -1.41 -10.26 -7.01
C VAL A 112 -1.12 -10.85 -5.64
N GLN A 113 -1.24 -12.17 -5.46
CA GLN A 113 -0.97 -12.82 -4.17
C GLN A 113 0.49 -12.67 -3.74
N ALA A 114 1.43 -12.84 -4.66
CA ALA A 114 2.84 -12.61 -4.41
C ALA A 114 3.11 -11.13 -4.07
N ASN A 115 2.50 -10.22 -4.82
CA ASN A 115 2.64 -8.78 -4.58
C ASN A 115 2.12 -8.38 -3.21
N ASP A 116 0.94 -8.86 -2.81
CA ASP A 116 0.37 -8.59 -1.48
C ASP A 116 1.28 -9.10 -0.36
N TYR A 117 1.90 -10.27 -0.54
CA TYR A 117 2.85 -10.81 0.42
C TYR A 117 4.15 -9.99 0.51
N ILE A 118 4.70 -9.61 -0.65
CA ILE A 118 6.01 -8.93 -0.76
C ILE A 118 5.89 -7.45 -0.42
N ASN A 119 4.88 -6.79 -0.97
CA ASN A 119 4.72 -5.34 -0.90
C ASN A 119 3.71 -4.87 0.14
N GLY A 120 2.92 -5.80 0.69
CA GLY A 120 1.83 -5.47 1.60
C GLY A 120 0.65 -4.79 0.91
N ARG A 121 -0.43 -4.63 1.65
CA ARG A 121 -1.67 -4.01 1.15
C ARG A 121 -1.79 -2.51 1.42
N MET A 122 -0.81 -1.95 2.10
CA MET A 122 -0.76 -0.54 2.50
C MET A 122 -1.96 -0.07 3.35
N THR A 123 -2.67 -1.03 3.96
CA THR A 123 -3.78 -0.81 4.89
C THR A 123 -3.81 -1.91 5.94
N VAL A 124 -4.37 -1.62 7.10
CA VAL A 124 -4.64 -2.63 8.14
C VAL A 124 -6.04 -3.23 8.01
N GLU A 125 -6.87 -2.72 7.08
CA GLU A 125 -8.20 -3.25 6.84
C GLU A 125 -8.11 -4.68 6.29
N GLY A 126 -8.76 -5.62 6.97
CA GLY A 126 -8.70 -7.05 6.64
C GLY A 126 -7.44 -7.76 7.11
N ALA A 127 -6.57 -7.11 7.91
CA ALA A 127 -5.40 -7.74 8.47
C ALA A 127 -5.80 -8.90 9.43
N PRO A 128 -5.00 -9.99 9.45
CA PRO A 128 -5.26 -11.10 10.36
C PRO A 128 -5.30 -10.60 11.81
N HIS A 129 -6.10 -11.22 12.65
CA HIS A 129 -6.27 -10.91 14.09
C HIS A 129 -6.89 -9.55 14.40
N LEU A 130 -6.86 -8.55 13.49
CA LEU A 130 -7.38 -7.21 13.75
C LEU A 130 -8.90 -7.23 13.83
N ARG A 131 -9.44 -6.83 14.98
CA ARG A 131 -10.89 -6.76 15.24
C ARG A 131 -11.49 -5.52 14.58
N ASP A 132 -12.69 -5.69 13.99
CA ASP A 132 -13.39 -4.60 13.29
C ASP A 132 -13.64 -3.38 14.19
N GLU A 133 -13.91 -3.61 15.48
CA GLU A 133 -14.13 -2.54 16.47
C GLU A 133 -12.92 -1.64 16.69
N HIS A 134 -11.72 -2.11 16.35
CA HIS A 134 -10.46 -1.36 16.48
C HIS A 134 -10.06 -0.61 15.21
N LEU A 135 -10.68 -0.89 14.06
CA LEU A 135 -10.31 -0.27 12.78
C LEU A 135 -10.34 1.26 12.83
N ALA A 136 -11.31 1.85 13.55
CA ALA A 136 -11.44 3.30 13.63
C ALA A 136 -10.24 4.01 14.28
N VAL A 137 -9.43 3.30 15.08
CA VAL A 137 -8.18 3.83 15.67
C VAL A 137 -7.13 4.13 14.60
N PHE A 138 -7.20 3.41 13.48
CA PHE A 138 -6.21 3.46 12.39
C PHE A 138 -6.71 4.27 11.18
N ASP A 139 -7.91 4.87 11.25
CA ASP A 139 -8.44 5.70 10.17
C ASP A 139 -7.51 6.91 9.92
N CYS A 140 -7.10 7.07 8.67
CA CYS A 140 -6.28 8.19 8.21
C CYS A 140 -7.13 9.25 7.51
N ALA A 141 -6.54 10.39 7.18
CA ALA A 141 -7.23 11.45 6.44
C ALA A 141 -7.60 11.03 5.00
N ASN A 142 -6.92 10.02 4.45
CA ASN A 142 -7.20 9.43 3.14
C ASN A 142 -7.37 7.92 3.29
N LYS A 143 -8.03 7.30 2.31
CA LYS A 143 -8.00 5.84 2.13
C LYS A 143 -6.56 5.39 1.95
N CYS A 144 -6.19 4.25 2.54
CA CYS A 144 -4.83 3.71 2.54
C CYS A 144 -4.68 2.58 1.52
N GLY A 145 -3.69 2.68 0.64
CA GLY A 145 -3.45 1.68 -0.41
C GLY A 145 -4.62 1.51 -1.38
N ASP A 146 -4.56 0.49 -2.21
CA ASP A 146 -5.60 0.18 -3.20
C ASP A 146 -6.80 -0.57 -2.57
N TYR A 147 -6.59 -1.16 -1.40
CA TYR A 147 -7.60 -1.98 -0.69
C TYR A 147 -8.34 -1.22 0.42
N GLY A 148 -7.77 -0.10 0.91
CA GLY A 148 -8.37 0.67 1.98
C GLY A 148 -9.64 1.39 1.54
N THR A 149 -10.66 1.27 2.36
CA THR A 149 -11.97 1.92 2.12
C THR A 149 -12.25 2.98 3.16
N ARG A 150 -11.65 2.87 4.34
CA ARG A 150 -11.87 3.73 5.49
C ARG A 150 -11.02 4.98 5.44
N TYR A 151 -11.57 6.08 5.92
CA TYR A 151 -10.90 7.37 6.10
C TYR A 151 -11.68 8.24 7.07
N ILE A 152 -11.04 9.28 7.60
CA ILE A 152 -11.71 10.28 8.43
C ILE A 152 -12.51 11.20 7.51
N GLU A 153 -13.83 11.19 7.63
CA GLU A 153 -14.73 11.96 6.79
C GLU A 153 -14.50 13.47 6.91
N ALA A 154 -14.74 14.21 5.81
CA ALA A 154 -14.56 15.65 5.73
C ALA A 154 -15.25 16.43 6.85
N MET A 155 -16.50 16.04 7.20
CA MET A 155 -17.24 16.65 8.30
C MET A 155 -16.62 16.45 9.67
N ALA A 156 -15.89 15.36 9.90
CA ALA A 156 -15.17 15.14 11.16
C ALA A 156 -14.03 16.16 11.31
N HIS A 157 -13.34 16.49 10.23
CA HIS A 157 -12.32 17.55 10.23
C HIS A 157 -12.91 18.91 10.56
N VAL A 158 -14.06 19.27 9.95
CA VAL A 158 -14.77 20.54 10.22
C VAL A 158 -15.20 20.65 11.69
N ARG A 159 -15.79 19.57 12.24
CA ARG A 159 -16.22 19.55 13.63
C ARG A 159 -15.04 19.68 14.60
N MET A 160 -13.91 19.04 14.30
CA MET A 160 -12.69 19.16 15.11
C MET A 160 -12.16 20.60 15.08
N LEU A 161 -12.13 21.25 13.90
CA LEU A 161 -11.76 22.66 13.76
C LEU A 161 -12.66 23.55 14.61
N ALA A 162 -13.98 23.39 14.50
CA ALA A 162 -14.95 24.17 15.24
C ALA A 162 -14.80 23.99 16.75
N ALA A 163 -14.52 22.78 17.20
CA ALA A 163 -14.29 22.47 18.62
C ALA A 163 -13.01 23.13 19.17
N ALA A 164 -11.95 23.21 18.37
CA ALA A 164 -10.67 23.79 18.76
C ALA A 164 -10.65 25.34 18.66
N GLN A 165 -11.43 25.94 17.73
CA GLN A 165 -11.41 27.36 17.42
C GLN A 165 -11.63 28.29 18.61
N PRO A 166 -12.53 28.02 19.60
CA PRO A 166 -12.74 28.88 20.75
C PRO A 166 -11.51 29.06 21.66
N PHE A 167 -10.56 28.14 21.60
CA PHE A 167 -9.35 28.15 22.42
C PHE A 167 -8.18 28.89 21.75
N LEU A 168 -8.36 29.39 20.52
CA LEU A 168 -7.32 30.04 19.74
C LEU A 168 -7.75 31.44 19.35
N SER A 169 -6.83 32.42 19.52
CA SER A 169 -7.08 33.82 19.17
C SER A 169 -7.07 34.07 17.67
N GLY A 170 -6.31 33.27 16.90
CA GLY A 170 -6.22 33.33 15.44
C GLY A 170 -7.16 32.36 14.74
N ALA A 171 -6.98 32.23 13.44
CA ALA A 171 -7.61 31.19 12.62
C ALA A 171 -6.78 29.90 12.64
N ILE A 172 -7.43 28.78 12.34
CA ILE A 172 -6.79 27.48 12.19
C ILE A 172 -6.79 27.12 10.70
N SER A 173 -5.60 27.01 10.10
CA SER A 173 -5.48 26.45 8.75
C SER A 173 -5.51 24.95 8.81
N LYS A 174 -6.38 24.32 8.02
CA LYS A 174 -6.52 22.87 7.95
C LYS A 174 -6.90 22.41 6.55
N THR A 175 -6.11 21.51 5.99
CA THR A 175 -6.51 20.79 4.78
C THR A 175 -7.58 19.77 5.14
N ILE A 176 -8.71 19.81 4.42
CA ILE A 176 -9.75 18.79 4.50
C ILE A 176 -9.61 17.92 3.26
N ASN A 177 -9.17 16.68 3.47
CA ASN A 177 -9.05 15.73 2.38
C ASN A 177 -10.43 15.17 2.05
N MET A 178 -10.69 15.05 0.76
CA MET A 178 -11.92 14.44 0.22
C MET A 178 -11.52 13.38 -0.80
N PRO A 179 -12.30 12.29 -0.95
CA PRO A 179 -12.01 11.27 -1.96
C PRO A 179 -12.16 11.86 -3.38
N THR A 180 -11.51 11.22 -4.35
CA THR A 180 -11.51 11.69 -5.75
C THR A 180 -12.92 11.72 -6.36
N GLU A 181 -13.80 10.86 -5.89
CA GLU A 181 -15.21 10.75 -6.27
C GLU A 181 -16.12 11.80 -5.62
N ALA A 182 -15.58 12.68 -4.76
CA ALA A 182 -16.37 13.71 -4.09
C ALA A 182 -17.06 14.65 -5.07
N THR A 183 -18.31 14.92 -4.81
CA THR A 183 -19.15 15.78 -5.63
C THR A 183 -19.01 17.26 -5.24
N VAL A 184 -19.38 18.17 -6.16
CA VAL A 184 -19.45 19.61 -5.87
C VAL A 184 -20.41 19.89 -4.71
N GLY A 185 -21.51 19.12 -4.59
CA GLY A 185 -22.47 19.24 -3.48
C GLY A 185 -21.81 18.98 -2.13
N GLU A 186 -21.06 17.89 -2.00
CA GLU A 186 -20.35 17.54 -0.76
C GLU A 186 -19.28 18.60 -0.40
N VAL A 187 -18.58 19.15 -1.39
CA VAL A 187 -17.65 20.27 -1.15
C VAL A 187 -18.40 21.50 -0.63
N THR A 188 -19.56 21.82 -1.22
CA THR A 188 -20.39 22.94 -0.77
C THR A 188 -20.86 22.75 0.67
N GLU A 189 -21.33 21.54 1.02
CA GLU A 189 -21.76 21.22 2.39
C GLU A 189 -20.63 21.41 3.43
N VAL A 190 -19.38 21.10 3.07
CA VAL A 190 -18.22 21.33 3.94
C VAL A 190 -18.04 22.82 4.24
N TYR A 191 -18.14 23.68 3.22
CA TYR A 191 -18.01 25.13 3.40
C TYR A 191 -19.18 25.73 4.17
N ASP A 192 -20.40 25.31 3.86
CA ASP A 192 -21.63 25.79 4.54
C ASP A 192 -21.59 25.40 6.03
N GLU A 193 -21.20 24.18 6.35
CA GLU A 193 -21.10 23.72 7.73
C GLU A 193 -19.95 24.42 8.48
N ALA A 194 -18.81 24.64 7.84
CA ALA A 194 -17.72 25.42 8.43
C ALA A 194 -18.16 26.85 8.78
N ALA A 195 -18.88 27.51 7.87
CA ALA A 195 -19.44 28.83 8.10
C ALA A 195 -20.49 28.82 9.23
N ARG A 196 -21.40 27.84 9.24
CA ARG A 196 -22.43 27.67 10.28
C ARG A 196 -21.82 27.47 11.68
N LEU A 197 -20.70 26.75 11.76
CA LEU A 197 -19.99 26.50 13.01
C LEU A 197 -19.03 27.63 13.42
N GLY A 198 -18.92 28.69 12.62
CA GLY A 198 -18.09 29.87 12.93
C GLY A 198 -16.58 29.60 12.80
N VAL A 199 -16.18 28.67 11.96
CA VAL A 199 -14.77 28.44 11.62
C VAL A 199 -14.25 29.67 10.85
N LYS A 200 -13.07 30.19 11.23
CA LYS A 200 -12.55 31.48 10.71
C LYS A 200 -11.74 31.36 9.43
N ALA A 201 -11.32 30.18 9.01
CA ALA A 201 -10.54 29.96 7.79
C ALA A 201 -10.89 28.60 7.17
#